data_392c69a10867ee13d56dfdcd6f99e514
#
_entry.id   392c69a10867ee13d56dfdcd6f99e514
#
_cell.length_a   1.000
_cell.length_b   1.000
_cell.length_c   1.000
_cell.angle_alpha   90.00
_cell.angle_beta   90.00
_cell.angle_gamma   90.00
#
_symmetry.space_group_name_H-M   'P 1'
#
loop_
_entity.id
_entity.type
_entity.pdbx_description
1 polymer ?
#
loop_
_entity_poly.entity_id
_entity_poly.type
_entity_poly.pdbx_seq_one_letter_code
_entity_poly.pdbx_strand_id
1 'polypeptide(L)'
;YINSPGGVITSGLSMFDTMNYIKPDIVTICIGQAASMGAFLLSSGTKGKRHALPHARIMIHQPLGGAQGQATDIEIQAQEILRMKKELNEFHLMI
;
A
#
# COMPACT_ATOMS: atom_id res chain seq x y z
N TYR A 1 -5.16 -9.85 4.45
CA TYR A 1 -3.98 -10.53 3.89
C TYR A 1 -3.74 -10.02 2.48
N ILE A 2 -2.48 -9.67 2.19
CA ILE A 2 -2.12 -9.10 0.89
C ILE A 2 -1.07 -9.98 0.22
N ASN A 3 -1.41 -10.46 -0.97
CA ASN A 3 -0.50 -11.10 -1.90
C ASN A 3 -0.91 -10.66 -3.30
N SER A 4 -0.33 -9.55 -3.75
CA SER A 4 -0.80 -8.88 -4.97
C SER A 4 0.33 -8.15 -5.67
N PRO A 5 0.37 -8.23 -7.01
CA PRO A 5 1.30 -7.41 -7.81
C PRO A 5 0.79 -5.99 -8.02
N GLY A 6 -0.38 -5.66 -7.50
CA GLY A 6 -1.05 -4.41 -7.75
C GLY A 6 -2.30 -4.59 -8.57
N GLY A 7 -2.81 -3.51 -9.11
CA GLY A 7 -4.02 -3.57 -9.92
C GLY A 7 -4.59 -2.19 -10.19
N VAL A 8 -5.89 -2.16 -10.42
CA VAL A 8 -6.63 -0.96 -10.77
C VAL A 8 -6.61 0.03 -9.61
N ILE A 9 -6.18 1.24 -9.90
CA ILE A 9 -6.01 2.28 -8.89
C ILE A 9 -7.33 2.64 -8.19
N THR A 10 -8.39 2.80 -8.97
CA THR A 10 -9.70 3.16 -8.39
C THR A 10 -10.23 2.07 -7.48
N SER A 11 -9.97 0.81 -7.79
CA SER A 11 -10.34 -0.29 -6.91
C SER A 11 -9.57 -0.25 -5.59
N GLY A 12 -8.27 0.00 -5.68
CA GLY A 12 -7.45 0.14 -4.48
C GLY A 12 -7.86 1.32 -3.60
N LEU A 13 -8.17 2.45 -4.22
CA LEU A 13 -8.62 3.62 -3.48
C LEU A 13 -9.98 3.40 -2.82
N SER A 14 -10.87 2.63 -3.45
CA SER A 14 -12.15 2.31 -2.82
C SER A 14 -11.97 1.43 -1.57
N MET A 15 -11.03 0.49 -1.62
CA MET A 15 -10.69 -0.28 -0.43
C MET A 15 -10.08 0.60 0.66
N PHE A 16 -9.18 1.49 0.28
CA PHE A 16 -8.56 2.44 1.21
C PHE A 16 -9.61 3.31 1.89
N ASP A 17 -10.54 3.87 1.12
CA ASP A 17 -11.61 4.69 1.67
C ASP A 17 -12.48 3.89 2.65
N THR A 18 -12.78 2.64 2.30
CA THR A 18 -13.54 1.76 3.17
C THR A 18 -12.79 1.47 4.47
N MET A 19 -11.50 1.20 4.39
CA MET A 19 -10.67 0.97 5.57
C MET A 19 -10.68 2.17 6.51
N ASN A 20 -10.68 3.37 5.97
CA ASN A 20 -10.73 4.58 6.77
C ASN A 20 -12.12 4.88 7.30
N TYR A 21 -13.15 4.46 6.58
CA TYR A 21 -14.54 4.72 6.96
C TYR A 21 -15.00 3.88 8.14
N ILE A 22 -14.60 2.62 8.19
CA ILE A 22 -15.06 1.70 9.25
C ILE A 22 -14.33 2.00 10.56
N LYS A 23 -14.97 1.69 11.66
CA LYS A 23 -14.43 1.98 13.00
C LYS A 23 -13.36 1.01 13.49
N PRO A 24 -13.44 -0.30 13.22
CA PRO A 24 -12.43 -1.23 13.69
C PRO A 24 -11.05 -0.91 13.15
N ASP A 25 -10.03 -1.22 13.92
CA ASP A 25 -8.65 -1.18 13.43
C ASP A 25 -8.48 -2.18 12.31
N ILE A 26 -7.57 -1.86 11.39
CA ILE A 26 -7.26 -2.71 10.24
C ILE A 26 -5.87 -3.30 10.41
N VAL A 27 -5.80 -4.60 10.51
CA VAL A 27 -4.53 -5.32 10.49
C VAL A 27 -4.23 -5.71 9.06
N THR A 28 -3.04 -5.38 8.57
CA THR A 28 -2.60 -5.79 7.24
C THR A 28 -1.38 -6.69 7.34
N ILE A 29 -1.37 -7.76 6.54
CA ILE A 29 -0.29 -8.75 6.56
C ILE A 29 0.09 -9.06 5.11
N CYS A 30 1.35 -8.79 4.76
CA CYS A 30 1.88 -9.16 3.45
C CYS A 30 2.36 -10.60 3.47
N ILE A 31 1.79 -11.41 2.60
CA ILE A 31 2.17 -12.81 2.40
C ILE A 31 2.57 -12.95 0.92
N GLY A 32 3.81 -13.29 0.66
CA GLY A 32 4.32 -13.39 -0.69
C GLY A 32 4.78 -12.04 -1.24
N GLN A 33 3.87 -11.21 -1.73
CA GLN A 33 4.27 -9.89 -2.20
C GLN A 33 3.17 -8.86 -2.02
N ALA A 34 3.58 -7.62 -1.89
CA ALA A 34 2.71 -6.46 -1.98
C ALA A 34 3.42 -5.45 -2.88
N ALA A 35 2.93 -5.29 -4.09
CA ALA A 35 3.54 -4.41 -5.07
C ALA A 35 2.55 -3.35 -5.53
N SER A 36 3.05 -2.14 -5.79
CA SER A 36 2.24 -1.03 -6.30
C SER A 36 1.03 -0.76 -5.40
N MET A 37 -0.19 -0.89 -5.91
CA MET A 37 -1.41 -0.66 -5.13
C MET A 37 -1.52 -1.63 -3.94
N GLY A 38 -0.96 -2.85 -4.06
CA GLY A 38 -0.88 -3.79 -2.94
C GLY A 38 -0.04 -3.24 -1.79
N ALA A 39 1.09 -2.62 -2.10
CA ALA A 39 1.93 -1.97 -1.10
C ALA A 39 1.21 -0.78 -0.46
N PHE A 40 0.46 -0.03 -1.25
CA PHE A 40 -0.36 1.06 -0.76
C PHE A 40 -1.37 0.57 0.29
N LEU A 41 -2.09 -0.50 -0.02
CA LEU A 41 -3.08 -1.05 0.92
C LEU A 41 -2.43 -1.64 2.16
N LEU A 42 -1.26 -2.26 2.02
CA LEU A 42 -0.51 -2.76 3.17
C LEU A 42 -0.20 -1.64 4.15
N SER A 43 0.26 -0.50 3.66
CA SER A 43 0.60 0.64 4.51
C SER A 43 -0.61 1.39 5.03
N SER A 44 -1.79 1.11 4.48
CA SER A 44 -3.04 1.75 4.91
C SER A 44 -3.63 1.11 6.16
N GLY A 45 -3.07 0.02 6.63
CA GLY A 45 -3.46 -0.58 7.89
C GLY A 45 -3.18 0.32 9.08
N THR A 46 -3.77 -0.01 10.20
CA THR A 46 -3.59 0.74 11.44
C THR A 46 -2.12 0.73 11.84
N LYS A 47 -1.59 1.89 12.22
CA LYS A 47 -0.20 2.01 12.66
C LYS A 47 0.09 1.03 13.79
N GLY A 48 1.17 0.28 13.67
CA GLY A 48 1.54 -0.74 14.63
C GLY A 48 0.88 -2.10 14.39
N LYS A 49 -0.02 -2.17 13.40
CA LYS A 49 -0.73 -3.40 13.06
C LYS A 49 -0.54 -3.81 11.60
N ARG A 50 0.58 -3.38 11.02
CA ARG A 50 0.96 -3.72 9.65
C ARG A 50 2.12 -4.70 9.72
N HIS A 51 1.99 -5.82 9.03
CA HIS A 51 2.96 -6.92 9.13
C HIS A 51 3.34 -7.43 7.75
N ALA A 52 4.51 -8.03 7.69
CA ALA A 52 4.92 -8.80 6.52
C ALA A 52 5.67 -10.04 6.99
N LEU A 53 5.48 -11.15 6.32
CA LEU A 53 6.22 -12.37 6.63
C LEU A 53 7.68 -12.22 6.19
N PRO A 54 8.62 -12.97 6.79
CA PRO A 54 10.06 -12.75 6.56
C PRO A 54 10.52 -12.83 5.11
N HIS A 55 9.85 -13.62 4.28
CA HIS A 55 10.22 -13.77 2.87
C HIS A 55 9.31 -12.98 1.94
N ALA A 56 8.42 -12.15 2.48
CA ALA A 56 7.54 -11.34 1.67
C ALA A 56 8.32 -10.22 0.98
N ARG A 57 7.85 -9.86 -0.20
CA ARG A 57 8.40 -8.74 -0.98
C ARG A 57 7.44 -7.58 -0.96
N ILE A 58 7.97 -6.41 -0.70
CA ILE A 58 7.21 -5.16 -0.76
C ILE A 58 7.87 -4.29 -1.80
N MET A 59 7.16 -4.02 -2.88
CA MET A 59 7.69 -3.28 -4.01
C MET A 59 6.92 -1.98 -4.17
N ILE A 60 7.62 -0.88 -4.00
CA ILE A 60 7.06 0.46 -4.15
C ILE A 60 7.72 1.07 -5.38
N HIS A 61 6.92 1.28 -6.41
CA HIS A 61 7.39 1.95 -7.61
C HIS A 61 6.30 2.91 -8.08
N GLN A 62 6.73 3.92 -8.81
CA GLN A 62 5.79 4.86 -9.37
C GLN A 62 4.88 4.15 -10.38
N PRO A 63 3.60 4.52 -10.43
CA PRO A 63 2.75 4.08 -11.53
C PRO A 63 3.45 4.40 -12.85
N LEU A 64 3.38 3.48 -13.80
CA LEU A 64 3.96 3.71 -15.12
C LEU A 64 3.39 4.99 -15.70
N GLY A 65 4.21 5.75 -16.43
CA GLY A 65 3.80 7.01 -17.00
C GLY A 65 2.63 6.92 -17.96
N GLY A 66 2.30 5.72 -18.41
CA GLY A 66 1.08 5.46 -19.16
C GLY A 66 -0.17 5.32 -18.31
N ALA A 67 -0.05 5.46 -17.00
CA ALA A 67 -1.22 5.46 -16.16
C ALA A 67 -2.15 6.57 -16.59
N GLN A 68 -3.40 6.21 -16.76
CA GLN A 68 -4.42 7.08 -17.37
C GLN A 68 -4.94 8.15 -16.41
N GLY A 69 -4.20 8.48 -15.39
CA GLY A 69 -4.61 9.48 -14.42
C GLY A 69 -4.27 10.90 -14.86
N GLN A 70 -4.93 11.86 -14.28
CA GLN A 70 -4.50 13.24 -14.36
C GLN A 70 -3.11 13.35 -13.74
N ALA A 71 -2.28 14.27 -14.26
CA ALA A 71 -0.93 14.46 -13.73
C ALA A 71 -0.95 14.71 -12.22
N THR A 72 -1.94 15.45 -11.74
CA THR A 72 -2.13 15.74 -10.32
C THR A 72 -2.38 14.46 -9.52
N ASP A 73 -3.21 13.56 -10.03
CA ASP A 73 -3.52 12.30 -9.36
C ASP A 73 -2.29 11.41 -9.29
N ILE A 74 -1.51 11.37 -10.37
CA ILE A 74 -0.26 10.61 -10.41
C ILE A 74 0.72 11.17 -9.39
N GLU A 75 0.83 12.48 -9.27
CA GLU A 75 1.69 13.13 -8.30
C GLU A 75 1.29 12.82 -6.87
N ILE A 76 0.00 12.90 -6.57
CA ILE A 76 -0.52 12.56 -5.23
C ILE A 76 -0.21 11.11 -4.89
N GLN A 77 -0.38 10.20 -5.83
CA GLN A 77 -0.05 8.79 -5.61
C GLN A 77 1.44 8.58 -5.40
N ALA A 78 2.28 9.26 -6.15
CA ALA A 78 3.72 9.18 -5.98
C ALA A 78 4.13 9.66 -4.59
N GLN A 79 3.55 10.75 -4.12
CA GLN A 79 3.80 11.27 -2.77
C GLN A 79 3.35 10.27 -1.70
N GLU A 80 2.17 9.68 -1.86
CA GLU A 80 1.69 8.64 -0.94
C GLU A 80 2.61 7.43 -0.92
N ILE A 81 3.08 6.99 -2.07
CA ILE A 81 4.03 5.88 -2.17
C ILE A 81 5.34 6.21 -1.44
N LEU A 82 5.84 7.42 -1.59
CA LEU A 82 7.06 7.85 -0.90
C LEU A 82 6.87 7.89 0.62
N ARG A 83 5.72 8.38 1.08
CA ARG A 83 5.38 8.37 2.50
C ARG A 83 5.32 6.94 3.04
N MET A 84 4.71 6.04 2.29
CA MET A 84 4.61 4.63 2.64
C MET A 84 5.96 3.96 2.72
N LYS A 85 6.85 4.26 1.79
CA LYS A 85 8.21 3.72 1.79
C LYS A 85 8.90 4.02 3.11
N LYS A 86 8.77 5.24 3.60
CA LYS A 86 9.34 5.64 4.87
C LYS A 86 8.74 4.85 6.03
N GLU A 87 7.43 4.73 6.07
CA GLU A 87 6.74 3.99 7.12
C GLU A 87 7.08 2.49 7.09
N LEU A 88 7.12 1.90 5.90
CA LEU A 88 7.42 0.49 5.74
C LEU A 88 8.86 0.16 6.10
N ASN A 89 9.79 1.05 5.85
CA ASN A 89 11.18 0.86 6.27
C ASN A 89 11.30 0.79 7.79
N GLU A 90 10.56 1.62 8.50
CA GLU A 90 10.49 1.55 9.95
C GLU A 90 9.77 0.28 10.40
N PHE A 91 8.73 -0.09 9.69
CA PHE A 91 7.90 -1.23 10.00
C PHE A 91 8.62 -2.56 9.76
N HIS A 92 9.47 -2.63 8.76
CA HIS A 92 10.23 -3.82 8.42
C HIS A 92 11.05 -4.34 9.59
N LEU A 93 11.45 -3.47 10.50
CA LEU A 93 12.20 -3.83 11.68
C LEU A 93 11.35 -4.53 12.75
N MET A 94 10.03 -4.55 12.58
CA MET A 94 9.11 -5.15 13.54
C MET A 94 8.80 -6.61 13.25
N ILE A 95 9.39 -7.16 12.22
CA ILE A 95 9.10 -8.54 11.77
C ILE A 95 10.16 -9.50 12.34
#